data_eb08426d1aeb6a43626602ba357ad3a9
#
_entry.id   eb08426d1aeb6a43626602ba357ad3a9
#
_cell.length_a   1.000
_cell.length_b   1.000
_cell.length_c   1.000
_cell.angle_alpha   90.00
_cell.angle_beta   90.00
_cell.angle_gamma   90.00
#
_symmetry.space_group_name_H-M   'P 1'
#
loop_
_entity.id
_entity.type
_entity.pdbx_description
1 polymer ?
#
loop_
_entity_poly.entity_id
_entity_poly.type
_entity_poly.pdbx_seq_one_letter_code
_entity_poly.pdbx_strand_id
1 'polypeptide(L)'
;KELKSWTLRYVGRKLCDIAYHKPRKHAKDLDKDELMYMNVMDVIIPEEIENLLGGIKYHIILSWMLQANIPDLIYHGSTNDIILLREYNRHGLILPSRNRSEEKKGYKAAEPDARPGIYENIIALDLSHAYPSIVKSLNASIETKDPNGELVAPNGIRFNKNKNIFVSALSHIIDARQKVKQEMKKYPKNSSEY
;
A
#
# COMPACT_ATOMS: atom_id res chain seq x y z
N LYS A 1 10.11 3.68 12.04
CA LYS A 1 10.20 5.05 12.61
C LYS A 1 9.41 5.98 11.71
N GLU A 2 8.40 6.69 12.24
CA GLU A 2 7.66 7.69 11.46
C GLU A 2 8.60 8.84 11.06
N LEU A 3 8.58 9.18 9.79
CA LEU A 3 9.32 10.32 9.25
C LEU A 3 8.47 11.58 9.43
N LYS A 4 8.98 12.56 10.17
CA LYS A 4 8.32 13.87 10.37
C LYS A 4 8.42 14.79 9.16
N SER A 5 9.26 14.48 8.19
CA SER A 5 9.48 15.25 6.96
C SER A 5 10.02 14.34 5.86
N TRP A 6 9.67 14.65 4.61
CA TRP A 6 10.14 13.96 3.42
C TRP A 6 11.22 14.74 2.64
N THR A 7 11.80 15.79 3.25
CA THR A 7 12.93 16.48 2.63
C THR A 7 14.15 15.56 2.60
N LEU A 8 14.90 15.59 1.50
CA LEU A 8 16.09 14.76 1.29
C LEU A 8 17.07 14.86 2.48
N ARG A 9 17.32 16.09 2.96
CA ARG A 9 18.15 16.33 4.13
C ARG A 9 17.67 15.61 5.39
N TYR A 10 16.36 15.63 5.64
CA TYR A 10 15.80 14.98 6.84
C TYR A 10 15.84 13.47 6.73
N VAL A 11 15.48 12.94 5.56
CA VAL A 11 15.47 11.51 5.28
C VAL A 11 16.89 10.93 5.33
N GLY A 12 17.86 11.57 4.65
CA GLY A 12 19.27 11.16 4.67
C GLY A 12 19.84 11.11 6.08
N ARG A 13 19.56 12.13 6.90
CA ARG A 13 20.01 12.13 8.30
C ARG A 13 19.34 11.03 9.13
N LYS A 14 18.07 10.76 8.92
CA LYS A 14 17.29 9.80 9.73
C LYS A 14 17.51 8.35 9.36
N LEU A 15 17.71 8.06 8.09
CA LEU A 15 17.87 6.69 7.58
C LEU A 15 19.33 6.31 7.38
N CYS A 16 20.13 7.21 6.83
CA CYS A 16 21.51 6.92 6.40
C CYS A 16 22.58 7.57 7.31
N ASP A 17 22.14 8.33 8.34
CA ASP A 17 23.03 9.12 9.23
C ASP A 17 23.93 10.12 8.48
N ILE A 18 23.48 10.60 7.32
CA ILE A 18 24.22 11.56 6.50
C ILE A 18 23.82 12.98 6.89
N ALA A 19 24.77 13.77 7.35
CA ALA A 19 24.59 15.19 7.63
C ALA A 19 24.66 16.01 6.33
N TYR A 20 23.51 16.47 5.84
CA TYR A 20 23.44 17.33 4.66
C TYR A 20 23.15 18.78 5.06
N HIS A 21 24.13 19.64 4.89
CA HIS A 21 24.06 21.08 5.15
C HIS A 21 23.65 21.81 3.86
N LYS A 22 22.35 21.71 3.49
CA LYS A 22 21.86 22.39 2.29
C LYS A 22 21.95 23.93 2.46
N PRO A 23 22.62 24.65 1.55
CA PRO A 23 22.66 26.10 1.56
C PRO A 23 21.25 26.69 1.53
N ARG A 24 21.01 27.81 2.23
CA ARG A 24 19.71 28.50 2.25
C ARG A 24 19.52 29.46 1.09
N LYS A 25 20.52 29.60 0.22
CA LYS A 25 20.51 30.46 -0.96
C LYS A 25 19.86 29.77 -2.16
N HIS A 26 19.42 30.53 -3.13
CA HIS A 26 19.04 29.97 -4.44
C HIS A 26 20.28 29.41 -5.16
N ALA A 27 20.10 28.36 -5.98
CA ALA A 27 21.21 27.75 -6.72
C ALA A 27 22.02 28.76 -7.57
N LYS A 28 21.37 29.79 -8.11
CA LYS A 28 22.01 30.89 -8.88
C LYS A 28 22.92 31.78 -8.04
N ASP A 29 22.72 31.80 -6.72
CA ASP A 29 23.46 32.69 -5.79
C ASP A 29 24.51 31.88 -4.98
N LEU A 30 24.71 30.61 -5.30
CA LEU A 30 25.74 29.75 -4.73
C LEU A 30 27.08 29.96 -5.43
N ASP A 31 28.18 29.86 -4.69
CA ASP A 31 29.48 29.75 -5.31
C ASP A 31 29.66 28.33 -5.90
N LYS A 32 30.77 28.14 -6.64
CA LYS A 32 31.04 26.89 -7.36
C LYS A 32 31.16 25.68 -6.41
N ASP A 33 31.78 25.87 -5.27
CA ASP A 33 32.02 24.79 -4.31
C ASP A 33 30.75 24.43 -3.54
N GLU A 34 29.94 25.41 -3.14
CA GLU A 34 28.62 25.23 -2.56
C GLU A 34 27.70 24.46 -3.52
N LEU A 35 27.70 24.85 -4.81
CA LEU A 35 26.88 24.20 -5.85
C LEU A 35 27.33 22.77 -6.10
N MET A 36 28.66 22.52 -6.17
CA MET A 36 29.20 21.19 -6.35
C MET A 36 28.87 20.29 -5.18
N TYR A 37 29.06 20.77 -3.94
CA TYR A 37 28.70 20.04 -2.74
C TYR A 37 27.21 19.66 -2.74
N MET A 38 26.33 20.62 -3.07
CA MET A 38 24.89 20.37 -3.13
C MET A 38 24.55 19.25 -4.14
N ASN A 39 25.10 19.33 -5.35
CA ASN A 39 24.85 18.35 -6.40
C ASN A 39 25.36 16.96 -6.01
N VAL A 40 26.53 16.87 -5.41
CA VAL A 40 27.08 15.60 -4.92
C VAL A 40 26.18 14.98 -3.84
N MET A 41 25.72 15.76 -2.89
CA MET A 41 24.84 15.29 -1.81
C MET A 41 23.45 14.89 -2.33
N ASP A 42 22.93 15.62 -3.31
CA ASP A 42 21.65 15.31 -3.96
C ASP A 42 21.70 13.99 -4.77
N VAL A 43 22.89 13.45 -5.07
CA VAL A 43 23.12 12.13 -5.69
C VAL A 43 23.38 11.05 -4.65
N ILE A 44 24.33 11.31 -3.72
CA ILE A 44 24.77 10.30 -2.72
C ILE A 44 23.62 9.88 -1.79
N ILE A 45 22.81 10.84 -1.33
CA ILE A 45 21.74 10.51 -0.37
C ILE A 45 20.67 9.59 -0.97
N PRO A 46 20.13 9.82 -2.17
CA PRO A 46 19.22 8.87 -2.81
C PRO A 46 19.83 7.49 -3.04
N GLU A 47 21.11 7.43 -3.42
CA GLU A 47 21.83 6.16 -3.59
C GLU A 47 21.91 5.37 -2.28
N GLU A 48 22.29 6.02 -1.18
CA GLU A 48 22.33 5.39 0.13
C GLU A 48 20.95 4.98 0.64
N ILE A 49 19.91 5.79 0.37
CA ILE A 49 18.53 5.42 0.68
C ILE A 49 18.13 4.17 -0.11
N GLU A 50 18.49 4.10 -1.41
CA GLU A 50 18.18 2.94 -2.25
C GLU A 50 18.94 1.69 -1.77
N ASN A 51 20.23 1.81 -1.43
CA ASN A 51 21.04 0.72 -0.87
C ASN A 51 20.42 0.17 0.43
N LEU A 52 19.82 1.05 1.23
CA LEU A 52 19.18 0.68 2.50
C LEU A 52 17.79 0.06 2.30
N LEU A 53 16.98 0.60 1.40
CA LEU A 53 15.57 0.26 1.26
C LEU A 53 15.27 -0.69 0.09
N GLY A 54 16.09 -0.71 -0.95
CA GLY A 54 15.89 -1.52 -2.15
C GLY A 54 14.61 -1.17 -2.94
N GLY A 55 14.19 0.10 -2.92
CA GLY A 55 12.93 0.55 -3.51
C GLY A 55 12.87 0.34 -5.03
N ILE A 56 13.96 0.62 -5.74
CA ILE A 56 14.06 0.40 -7.19
C ILE A 56 14.00 -1.09 -7.50
N LYS A 57 14.78 -1.91 -6.76
CA LYS A 57 14.76 -3.37 -6.90
C LYS A 57 13.37 -3.94 -6.68
N TYR A 58 12.66 -3.47 -5.65
CA TYR A 58 11.28 -3.85 -5.38
C TYR A 58 10.36 -3.54 -6.59
N HIS A 59 10.42 -2.33 -7.14
CA HIS A 59 9.58 -1.94 -8.27
C HIS A 59 9.94 -2.66 -9.56
N ILE A 60 11.21 -3.02 -9.79
CA ILE A 60 11.62 -3.85 -10.93
C ILE A 60 11.00 -5.25 -10.82
N ILE A 61 11.10 -5.88 -9.65
CA ILE A 61 10.50 -7.21 -9.42
C ILE A 61 8.98 -7.14 -9.59
N LEU A 62 8.34 -6.12 -9.01
CA LEU A 62 6.91 -5.92 -9.14
C LEU A 62 6.47 -5.69 -10.59
N SER A 63 7.25 -4.92 -11.37
CA SER A 63 7.04 -4.70 -12.80
C SER A 63 7.08 -6.00 -13.60
N TRP A 64 8.04 -6.88 -13.33
CA TRP A 64 8.12 -8.19 -13.96
C TRP A 64 6.93 -9.09 -13.58
N MET A 65 6.59 -9.16 -12.30
CA MET A 65 5.47 -9.97 -11.81
C MET A 65 4.13 -9.51 -12.39
N LEU A 66 3.93 -8.20 -12.46
CA LEU A 66 2.68 -7.62 -12.94
C LEU A 66 2.74 -7.25 -14.43
N GLN A 67 3.87 -7.43 -15.11
CA GLN A 67 4.08 -7.02 -16.50
C GLN A 67 3.53 -5.61 -16.77
N ALA A 68 3.81 -4.68 -15.90
CA ALA A 68 3.33 -3.30 -15.89
C ALA A 68 4.50 -2.33 -15.82
N ASN A 69 4.33 -1.11 -16.30
CA ASN A 69 5.38 -0.10 -16.25
C ASN A 69 5.61 0.37 -14.80
N ILE A 70 6.87 0.61 -14.44
CA ILE A 70 7.24 1.06 -13.09
C ILE A 70 6.47 2.31 -12.63
N PRO A 71 6.28 3.37 -13.46
CA PRO A 71 5.49 4.54 -13.06
C PRO A 71 4.07 4.23 -12.62
N ASP A 72 3.44 3.21 -13.21
CA ASP A 72 2.08 2.80 -12.86
C ASP A 72 2.01 2.06 -11.52
N LEU A 73 3.15 1.55 -11.04
CA LEU A 73 3.27 0.74 -9.83
C LEU A 73 3.66 1.55 -8.58
N ILE A 74 4.03 2.82 -8.73
CA ILE A 74 4.40 3.69 -7.62
C ILE A 74 3.19 3.93 -6.70
N TYR A 75 1.99 3.95 -7.26
CA TYR A 75 0.75 4.15 -6.51
C TYR A 75 0.04 2.82 -6.24
N HIS A 76 -0.17 2.49 -4.99
CA HIS A 76 -0.87 1.25 -4.59
C HIS A 76 -2.25 1.10 -5.22
N GLY A 77 -2.98 2.20 -5.43
CA GLY A 77 -4.28 2.18 -6.13
C GLY A 77 -4.16 1.63 -7.54
N SER A 78 -3.20 2.14 -8.33
CA SER A 78 -2.95 1.67 -9.70
C SER A 78 -2.50 0.21 -9.74
N THR A 79 -1.65 -0.21 -8.80
CA THR A 79 -1.23 -1.61 -8.67
C THR A 79 -2.41 -2.54 -8.46
N ASN A 80 -3.32 -2.19 -7.55
CA ASN A 80 -4.53 -2.97 -7.29
C ASN A 80 -5.46 -3.00 -8.51
N ASP A 81 -5.63 -1.87 -9.20
CA ASP A 81 -6.43 -1.80 -10.43
C ASP A 81 -5.86 -2.72 -11.51
N ILE A 82 -4.54 -2.74 -11.71
CA ILE A 82 -3.88 -3.63 -12.69
C ILE A 82 -4.14 -5.11 -12.37
N ILE A 83 -3.99 -5.51 -11.11
CA ILE A 83 -4.24 -6.90 -10.68
C ILE A 83 -5.70 -7.28 -10.96
N LEU A 84 -6.63 -6.44 -10.55
CA LEU A 84 -8.07 -6.70 -10.72
C LEU A 84 -8.48 -6.72 -12.19
N LEU A 85 -8.08 -5.73 -12.98
CA LEU A 85 -8.40 -5.66 -14.41
C LEU A 85 -7.93 -6.90 -15.15
N ARG A 86 -6.76 -7.43 -14.84
CA ARG A 86 -6.25 -8.66 -15.45
C ARG A 86 -7.06 -9.88 -15.04
N GLU A 87 -7.39 -9.98 -13.77
CA GLU A 87 -8.16 -11.11 -13.29
C GLU A 87 -9.56 -11.13 -13.93
N TYR A 88 -10.24 -9.98 -14.00
CA TYR A 88 -11.52 -9.87 -14.68
C TYR A 88 -11.41 -10.16 -16.18
N ASN A 89 -10.37 -9.65 -16.84
CA ASN A 89 -10.15 -9.92 -18.26
C ASN A 89 -9.89 -11.41 -18.56
N ARG A 90 -9.18 -12.13 -17.70
CA ARG A 90 -9.01 -13.59 -17.80
C ARG A 90 -10.33 -14.35 -17.76
N HIS A 91 -11.34 -13.77 -17.13
CA HIS A 91 -12.68 -14.32 -17.06
C HIS A 91 -13.64 -13.74 -18.13
N GLY A 92 -13.11 -12.98 -19.09
CA GLY A 92 -13.91 -12.37 -20.16
C GLY A 92 -14.83 -11.24 -19.71
N LEU A 93 -14.58 -10.66 -18.53
CA LEU A 93 -15.37 -9.57 -17.98
C LEU A 93 -14.61 -8.24 -18.06
N ILE A 94 -15.35 -7.19 -18.35
CA ILE A 94 -14.85 -5.82 -18.40
C ILE A 94 -15.38 -5.06 -17.18
N LEU A 95 -14.48 -4.49 -16.39
CA LEU A 95 -14.87 -3.63 -15.29
C LEU A 95 -15.40 -2.29 -15.80
N PRO A 96 -16.41 -1.70 -15.13
CA PRO A 96 -16.92 -0.39 -15.51
C PRO A 96 -15.83 0.68 -15.39
N SER A 97 -15.85 1.64 -16.30
CA SER A 97 -14.95 2.79 -16.23
C SER A 97 -15.19 3.61 -14.96
N ARG A 98 -14.13 4.15 -14.41
CA ARG A 98 -14.20 4.99 -13.22
C ARG A 98 -14.97 6.27 -13.53
N ASN A 99 -16.10 6.48 -12.86
CA ASN A 99 -16.83 7.74 -12.95
C ASN A 99 -16.07 8.82 -12.15
N ARG A 100 -15.44 9.78 -12.86
CA ARG A 100 -14.67 10.88 -12.26
C ARG A 100 -15.55 12.01 -11.72
N SER A 101 -16.84 12.03 -12.09
CA SER A 101 -17.79 13.11 -11.72
C SER A 101 -18.49 12.86 -10.38
N GLU A 102 -18.42 11.67 -9.82
CA GLU A 102 -18.95 11.43 -8.49
C GLU A 102 -18.00 11.97 -7.43
N GLU A 103 -18.45 12.98 -6.68
CA GLU A 103 -17.77 13.40 -5.46
C GLU A 103 -17.60 12.18 -4.55
N LYS A 104 -16.36 11.88 -4.22
CA LYS A 104 -16.08 10.86 -3.23
C LYS A 104 -16.62 11.34 -1.89
N LYS A 105 -17.82 10.92 -1.51
CA LYS A 105 -18.23 11.01 -0.11
C LYS A 105 -17.24 10.20 0.71
N GLY A 106 -16.33 10.90 1.37
CA GLY A 106 -15.35 10.27 2.25
C GLY A 106 -16.09 9.55 3.37
N TYR A 107 -15.99 8.24 3.41
CA TYR A 107 -16.40 7.50 4.59
C TYR A 107 -15.36 7.75 5.68
N LYS A 108 -15.79 8.38 6.77
CA LYS A 108 -14.96 8.44 7.96
C LYS A 108 -14.88 7.04 8.56
N ALA A 109 -13.67 6.59 8.90
CA ALA A 109 -13.51 5.44 9.75
C ALA A 109 -14.23 5.70 11.08
N ALA A 110 -14.85 4.68 11.67
CA ALA A 110 -15.44 4.80 13.00
C ALA A 110 -14.30 5.13 13.99
N GLU A 111 -14.35 6.34 14.55
CA GLU A 111 -13.49 6.70 15.68
C GLU A 111 -14.12 6.12 16.95
N PRO A 112 -13.41 5.25 17.68
CA PRO A 112 -13.93 4.77 18.94
C PRO A 112 -14.02 5.94 19.94
N ASP A 113 -15.09 5.99 20.70
CA ASP A 113 -15.27 6.94 21.80
C ASP A 113 -14.30 6.57 22.93
N ALA A 114 -13.09 7.13 22.87
CA ALA A 114 -12.05 6.86 23.84
C ALA A 114 -12.31 7.69 25.11
N ARG A 115 -12.75 7.04 26.17
CA ARG A 115 -12.91 7.67 27.49
C ARG A 115 -11.58 7.63 28.23
N PRO A 116 -11.00 8.79 28.61
CA PRO A 116 -9.78 8.80 29.42
C PRO A 116 -10.00 8.15 30.77
N GLY A 117 -9.08 7.27 31.19
CA GLY A 117 -9.18 6.59 32.47
C GLY A 117 -8.11 5.52 32.64
N ILE A 118 -8.03 4.97 33.87
CA ILE A 118 -7.22 3.78 34.19
C ILE A 118 -8.19 2.61 34.22
N TYR A 119 -7.92 1.59 33.42
CA TYR A 119 -8.76 0.40 33.31
C TYR A 119 -7.95 -0.83 33.69
N GLU A 120 -8.54 -1.70 34.48
CA GLU A 120 -7.95 -2.98 34.88
C GLU A 120 -8.67 -4.15 34.14
N ASN A 121 -8.01 -5.30 34.02
CA ASN A 121 -8.56 -6.51 33.39
C ASN A 121 -9.01 -6.30 31.93
N ILE A 122 -8.22 -5.57 31.13
CA ILE A 122 -8.53 -5.29 29.73
C ILE A 122 -8.22 -6.50 28.85
N ILE A 123 -9.16 -6.86 27.99
CA ILE A 123 -8.96 -7.82 26.90
C ILE A 123 -8.94 -7.04 25.58
N ALA A 124 -7.81 -7.06 24.88
CA ALA A 124 -7.67 -6.48 23.54
C ALA A 124 -7.92 -7.57 22.49
N LEU A 125 -8.92 -7.35 21.62
CA LEU A 125 -9.23 -8.22 20.49
C LEU A 125 -8.94 -7.49 19.20
N ASP A 126 -8.24 -8.13 18.28
CA ASP A 126 -7.97 -7.62 16.94
C ASP A 126 -8.42 -8.62 15.88
N LEU A 127 -9.11 -8.12 14.85
CA LEU A 127 -9.60 -8.93 13.74
C LEU A 127 -8.56 -8.96 12.62
N SER A 128 -7.89 -10.08 12.47
CA SER A 128 -6.98 -10.30 11.35
C SER A 128 -7.71 -10.15 10.01
N HIS A 129 -7.21 -9.25 9.13
CA HIS A 129 -7.78 -9.00 7.81
C HIS A 129 -9.27 -8.60 7.83
N ALA A 130 -9.69 -7.72 8.74
CA ALA A 130 -11.09 -7.35 8.95
C ALA A 130 -11.83 -7.00 7.64
N TYR A 131 -11.32 -6.08 6.82
CA TYR A 131 -11.94 -5.71 5.55
C TYR A 131 -12.04 -6.87 4.54
N PRO A 132 -10.96 -7.60 4.24
CA PRO A 132 -11.04 -8.78 3.39
C PRO A 132 -12.02 -9.85 3.89
N SER A 133 -12.08 -10.06 5.20
CA SER A 133 -13.00 -11.03 5.80
C SER A 133 -14.45 -10.62 5.62
N ILE A 134 -14.78 -9.36 5.81
CA ILE A 134 -16.13 -8.82 5.57
C ILE A 134 -16.52 -8.96 4.09
N VAL A 135 -15.63 -8.56 3.17
CA VAL A 135 -15.86 -8.69 1.72
C VAL A 135 -16.12 -10.16 1.35
N LYS A 136 -15.35 -11.08 1.90
CA LYS A 136 -15.51 -12.52 1.67
C LYS A 136 -16.81 -13.05 2.25
N SER A 137 -17.18 -12.67 3.48
CA SER A 137 -18.41 -13.12 4.17
C SER A 137 -19.67 -12.66 3.44
N LEU A 138 -19.65 -11.45 2.90
CA LEU A 138 -20.76 -10.90 2.16
C LEU A 138 -20.71 -11.24 0.66
N ASN A 139 -19.68 -11.92 0.21
CA ASN A 139 -19.45 -12.15 -1.21
C ASN A 139 -19.52 -10.84 -2.04
N ALA A 140 -19.00 -9.75 -1.47
CA ALA A 140 -19.26 -8.40 -1.95
C ALA A 140 -18.38 -8.05 -3.15
N SER A 141 -19.00 -7.82 -4.30
CA SER A 141 -18.37 -7.27 -5.50
C SER A 141 -19.40 -6.61 -6.42
N ILE A 142 -18.94 -6.05 -7.52
CA ILE A 142 -19.82 -5.45 -8.52
C ILE A 142 -20.67 -6.53 -9.20
N GLU A 143 -20.09 -7.68 -9.51
CA GLU A 143 -20.76 -8.78 -10.21
C GLU A 143 -21.76 -9.54 -9.35
N THR A 144 -21.64 -9.47 -8.03
CA THR A 144 -22.55 -10.18 -7.11
C THR A 144 -23.59 -9.26 -6.48
N LYS A 145 -23.51 -7.95 -6.72
CA LYS A 145 -24.52 -7.00 -6.25
C LYS A 145 -25.86 -7.28 -6.92
N ASP A 146 -26.86 -7.63 -6.10
CA ASP A 146 -28.18 -8.05 -6.57
C ASP A 146 -29.25 -7.61 -5.58
N PRO A 147 -30.27 -6.83 -5.99
CA PRO A 147 -31.38 -6.43 -5.12
C PRO A 147 -32.11 -7.59 -4.44
N ASN A 148 -32.10 -8.76 -5.06
CA ASN A 148 -32.72 -9.99 -4.55
C ASN A 148 -31.71 -10.93 -3.89
N GLY A 149 -30.47 -10.48 -3.71
CA GLY A 149 -29.37 -11.29 -3.14
C GLY A 149 -29.68 -11.74 -1.70
N GLU A 150 -29.20 -12.91 -1.35
CA GLU A 150 -29.43 -13.54 -0.04
C GLU A 150 -28.54 -12.96 1.07
N LEU A 151 -27.36 -12.45 0.71
CA LEU A 151 -26.40 -11.88 1.65
C LEU A 151 -26.67 -10.39 1.80
N VAL A 152 -26.95 -9.95 3.00
CA VAL A 152 -27.37 -8.55 3.28
C VAL A 152 -26.30 -7.86 4.10
N ALA A 153 -25.74 -6.78 3.57
CA ALA A 153 -24.83 -5.91 4.31
C ALA A 153 -25.60 -5.00 5.30
N PRO A 154 -24.95 -4.51 6.37
CA PRO A 154 -25.61 -3.65 7.37
C PRO A 154 -26.26 -2.38 6.81
N ASN A 155 -25.80 -1.90 5.66
CA ASN A 155 -26.36 -0.75 4.95
C ASN A 155 -27.53 -1.12 4.00
N GLY A 156 -28.00 -2.37 4.04
CA GLY A 156 -29.11 -2.87 3.21
C GLY A 156 -28.73 -3.30 1.79
N ILE A 157 -27.48 -3.13 1.37
CA ILE A 157 -27.03 -3.63 0.07
C ILE A 157 -27.01 -5.16 0.10
N ARG A 158 -27.49 -5.77 -0.99
CA ARG A 158 -27.61 -7.21 -1.12
C ARG A 158 -26.65 -7.77 -2.16
N PHE A 159 -26.17 -8.98 -1.89
CA PHE A 159 -25.28 -9.73 -2.77
C PHE A 159 -25.79 -11.17 -2.93
N ASN A 160 -25.59 -11.75 -4.11
CA ASN A 160 -25.88 -13.16 -4.34
C ASN A 160 -24.67 -14.04 -3.98
N LYS A 161 -24.86 -15.35 -4.02
CA LYS A 161 -23.81 -16.36 -3.72
C LYS A 161 -23.10 -16.89 -4.95
N ASN A 162 -23.26 -16.23 -6.10
CA ASN A 162 -22.59 -16.65 -7.32
C ASN A 162 -21.07 -16.56 -7.20
N LYS A 163 -20.36 -17.21 -8.13
CA LYS A 163 -18.91 -17.15 -8.20
C LYS A 163 -18.46 -15.69 -8.28
N ASN A 164 -17.55 -15.31 -7.41
CA ASN A 164 -17.05 -13.96 -7.26
C ASN A 164 -15.56 -13.91 -7.60
N ILE A 165 -15.22 -13.24 -8.70
CA ILE A 165 -13.84 -13.11 -9.19
C ILE A 165 -13.01 -12.29 -8.22
N PHE A 166 -13.57 -11.18 -7.73
CA PHE A 166 -12.89 -10.31 -6.77
C PHE A 166 -12.53 -11.04 -5.47
N VAL A 167 -13.49 -11.78 -4.89
CA VAL A 167 -13.25 -12.57 -3.67
C VAL A 167 -12.27 -13.70 -3.92
N SER A 168 -12.29 -14.32 -5.09
CA SER A 168 -11.30 -15.35 -5.47
C SER A 168 -9.90 -14.77 -5.56
N ALA A 169 -9.72 -13.66 -6.26
CA ALA A 169 -8.44 -12.96 -6.39
C ALA A 169 -7.91 -12.51 -5.01
N LEU A 170 -8.78 -11.92 -4.19
CA LEU A 170 -8.44 -11.49 -2.83
C LEU A 170 -8.00 -12.66 -1.95
N SER A 171 -8.70 -13.80 -2.03
CA SER A 171 -8.34 -15.00 -1.28
C SER A 171 -6.96 -15.52 -1.70
N HIS A 172 -6.66 -15.60 -2.99
CA HIS A 172 -5.34 -16.00 -3.50
C HIS A 172 -4.21 -15.10 -2.98
N ILE A 173 -4.43 -13.78 -2.97
CA ILE A 173 -3.43 -12.82 -2.44
C ILE A 173 -3.20 -13.04 -0.94
N ILE A 174 -4.27 -13.24 -0.16
CA ILE A 174 -4.17 -13.48 1.28
C ILE A 174 -3.43 -14.79 1.56
N ASP A 175 -3.78 -15.85 0.84
CA ASP A 175 -3.15 -17.18 1.01
C ASP A 175 -1.67 -17.13 0.62
N ALA A 176 -1.33 -16.47 -0.49
CA ALA A 176 0.06 -16.26 -0.90
C ALA A 176 0.85 -15.48 0.17
N ARG A 177 0.27 -14.40 0.70
CA ARG A 177 0.88 -13.62 1.79
C ARG A 177 1.10 -14.45 3.05
N GLN A 178 0.15 -15.31 3.41
CA GLN A 178 0.29 -16.17 4.57
C GLN A 178 1.42 -17.21 4.38
N LYS A 179 1.52 -17.81 3.19
CA LYS A 179 2.61 -18.72 2.84
C LYS A 179 3.97 -18.06 2.96
N VAL A 180 4.12 -16.87 2.35
CA VAL A 180 5.37 -16.09 2.44
C VAL A 180 5.70 -15.74 3.89
N LYS A 181 4.73 -15.29 4.70
CA LYS A 181 4.94 -15.03 6.12
C LYS A 181 5.37 -16.25 6.93
N GLN A 182 4.85 -17.43 6.58
CA GLN A 182 5.28 -18.68 7.23
C GLN A 182 6.71 -19.04 6.82
N GLU A 183 7.05 -18.85 5.55
CA GLU A 183 8.40 -19.08 5.05
C GLU A 183 9.41 -18.14 5.72
N MET A 184 9.12 -16.84 5.77
CA MET A 184 9.95 -15.84 6.44
C MET A 184 10.27 -16.20 7.91
N LYS A 185 9.35 -16.86 8.63
CA LYS A 185 9.59 -17.26 10.02
C LYS A 185 10.71 -18.30 10.18
N LYS A 186 11.11 -18.97 9.10
CA LYS A 186 12.20 -19.94 9.11
C LYS A 186 13.57 -19.29 9.13
N TYR A 187 13.65 -18.02 8.78
CA TYR A 187 14.89 -17.25 8.66
C TYR A 187 15.04 -16.26 9.82
N PRO A 188 16.27 -15.96 10.25
CA PRO A 188 16.52 -14.90 11.22
C PRO A 188 16.07 -13.53 10.68
N LYS A 189 15.49 -12.69 11.52
CA LYS A 189 14.98 -11.36 11.10
C LYS A 189 16.00 -10.43 10.46
N ASN A 190 17.28 -10.69 10.66
CA ASN A 190 18.39 -9.89 10.11
C ASN A 190 19.13 -10.59 8.95
N SER A 191 18.60 -11.68 8.44
CA SER A 191 19.17 -12.35 7.27
C SER A 191 18.65 -11.75 5.97
N SER A 192 19.41 -11.92 4.88
CA SER A 192 19.01 -11.47 3.53
C SER A 192 17.82 -12.24 2.98
N GLU A 193 17.49 -13.39 3.56
CA GLU A 193 16.37 -14.26 3.18
C GLU A 193 15.05 -13.91 3.90
N TYR A 194 15.12 -13.11 4.99
CA TYR A 194 13.93 -12.67 5.73
C TYR A 194 13.24 -11.52 5.04
#